data_90b35c339f4e793e58354d985d6771d8
#
_entry.id   90b35c339f4e793e58354d985d6771d8
#
_cell.length_a   1.000
_cell.length_b   1.000
_cell.length_c   1.000
_cell.angle_alpha   90.00
_cell.angle_beta   90.00
_cell.angle_gamma   90.00
#
_symmetry.space_group_name_H-M   'P 1'
#
loop_
_entity.id
_entity.type
_entity.pdbx_description
1 polymer ?
#
loop_
_entity_poly.entity_id
_entity_poly.type
_entity_poly.pdbx_seq_one_letter_code
_entity_poly.pdbx_strand_id
1 'polypeptide(L)'
;MEARLTEILQEKFQTGLEQATNEQVYYALLTLTKERIKEGPKNEGKRKLYYISAEFLIGKLLSNNLINLGIYDETAEVLKKHGKNLAEIEEVEPEPSLGNGGLGRLAACFLDSIATLGLPGDGIGLNYHMGLFKQVFTDHKQDEQKNPWIEKDSWLNDTGISFEVPFKDFSLRSHLYDIDVTGYEGGSN
;
A
#
# COMPACT_ATOMS: atom_id res chain seq x y z
N MET A 1 15.58 13.55 3.34
CA MET A 1 14.62 12.61 3.93
C MET A 1 14.36 12.87 5.41
N GLU A 2 15.37 12.86 6.31
CA GLU A 2 15.24 12.96 7.77
C GLU A 2 14.40 14.19 8.22
N ALA A 3 14.67 15.37 7.67
CA ALA A 3 13.92 16.59 7.98
C ALA A 3 12.42 16.43 7.70
N ARG A 4 12.05 15.90 6.52
CA ARG A 4 10.64 15.71 6.16
C ARG A 4 9.95 14.65 7.02
N LEU A 5 10.64 13.54 7.34
CA LEU A 5 10.12 12.53 8.24
C LEU A 5 9.83 13.12 9.64
N THR A 6 10.74 13.96 10.16
CA THR A 6 10.56 14.64 11.45
C THR A 6 9.39 15.62 11.43
N GLU A 7 9.23 16.39 10.34
CA GLU A 7 8.09 17.28 10.14
C GLU A 7 6.76 16.50 10.16
N ILE A 8 6.66 15.41 9.41
CA ILE A 8 5.44 14.57 9.37
C ILE A 8 5.11 14.02 10.76
N LEU A 9 6.11 13.53 11.50
CA LEU A 9 5.92 13.07 12.87
C LEU A 9 5.41 14.17 13.79
N GLN A 10 5.96 15.37 13.65
CA GLN A 10 5.53 16.52 14.44
C GLN A 10 4.10 16.96 14.07
N GLU A 11 3.78 17.01 12.76
CA GLU A 11 2.45 17.40 12.26
C GLU A 11 1.35 16.42 12.69
N LYS A 12 1.60 15.10 12.54
CA LYS A 12 0.58 14.06 12.77
C LYS A 12 0.47 13.62 14.23
N PHE A 13 1.61 13.54 14.93
CA PHE A 13 1.69 12.87 16.24
C PHE A 13 2.30 13.73 17.33
N GLN A 14 2.75 14.97 17.02
CA GLN A 14 3.37 15.90 17.97
C GLN A 14 4.57 15.27 18.70
N THR A 15 5.35 14.46 18.01
CA THR A 15 6.49 13.73 18.58
C THR A 15 7.73 13.82 17.68
N GLY A 16 8.89 13.60 18.27
CA GLY A 16 10.16 13.46 17.54
C GLY A 16 10.46 12.00 17.20
N LEU A 17 11.40 11.76 16.28
CA LEU A 17 11.71 10.43 15.78
C LEU A 17 12.18 9.47 16.88
N GLU A 18 12.93 9.92 17.86
CA GLU A 18 13.44 9.11 18.98
C GLU A 18 12.33 8.59 19.89
N GLN A 19 11.33 9.44 20.17
CA GLN A 19 10.22 9.15 21.07
C GLN A 19 9.03 8.45 20.40
N ALA A 20 8.95 8.54 19.06
CA ALA A 20 7.85 7.96 18.30
C ALA A 20 7.79 6.44 18.47
N THR A 21 6.59 5.88 18.49
CA THR A 21 6.39 4.42 18.43
C THR A 21 6.69 3.90 17.01
N ASN A 22 6.93 2.60 16.86
CA ASN A 22 7.11 1.99 15.54
C ASN A 22 5.90 2.22 14.63
N GLU A 23 4.70 2.21 15.19
CA GLU A 23 3.45 2.50 14.46
C GLU A 23 3.40 3.94 13.95
N GLN A 24 3.74 4.93 14.78
CA GLN A 24 3.82 6.34 14.37
C GLN A 24 4.86 6.55 13.27
N VAL A 25 6.03 5.91 13.40
CA VAL A 25 7.07 5.97 12.38
C VAL A 25 6.60 5.32 11.07
N TYR A 26 5.90 4.18 11.14
CA TYR A 26 5.30 3.54 9.95
C TYR A 26 4.37 4.50 9.21
N TYR A 27 3.42 5.13 9.89
CA TYR A 27 2.49 6.08 9.25
C TYR A 27 3.17 7.34 8.70
N ALA A 28 4.25 7.77 9.35
CA ALA A 28 5.05 8.87 8.83
C ALA A 28 5.83 8.46 7.56
N LEU A 29 6.42 7.26 7.54
CA LEU A 29 7.08 6.69 6.36
C LEU A 29 6.08 6.44 5.23
N LEU A 30 4.90 5.90 5.52
CA LEU A 30 3.81 5.75 4.54
C LEU A 30 3.50 7.08 3.85
N THR A 31 3.33 8.15 4.63
CA THR A 31 3.04 9.49 4.12
C THR A 31 4.17 10.01 3.23
N LEU A 32 5.42 9.94 3.72
CA LEU A 32 6.60 10.37 2.99
C LEU A 32 6.77 9.59 1.68
N THR A 33 6.58 8.28 1.72
CA THR A 33 6.70 7.42 0.54
C THR A 33 5.63 7.75 -0.50
N LYS A 34 4.37 7.95 -0.08
CA LYS A 34 3.29 8.41 -0.98
C LYS A 34 3.57 9.78 -1.60
N GLU A 35 4.18 10.71 -0.85
CA GLU A 35 4.63 12.00 -1.40
C GLU A 35 5.68 11.78 -2.51
N ARG A 36 6.67 10.94 -2.26
CA ARG A 36 7.72 10.63 -3.24
C ARG A 36 7.20 9.94 -4.50
N ILE A 37 6.28 8.99 -4.35
CA ILE A 37 5.63 8.34 -5.50
C ILE A 37 4.89 9.37 -6.37
N LYS A 38 4.18 10.31 -5.75
CA LYS A 38 3.45 11.36 -6.49
C LYS A 38 4.34 12.34 -7.24
N GLU A 39 5.56 12.57 -6.76
CA GLU A 39 6.57 13.40 -7.41
C GLU A 39 7.27 12.68 -8.58
N GLY A 40 7.20 11.36 -8.63
CA GLY A 40 7.82 10.54 -9.64
C GLY A 40 7.12 10.58 -11.00
N PRO A 41 7.79 10.13 -12.06
CA PRO A 41 7.20 10.04 -13.39
C PRO A 41 6.06 9.03 -13.43
N LYS A 42 5.06 9.30 -14.25
CA LYS A 42 3.98 8.35 -14.55
C LYS A 42 4.19 7.72 -15.91
N ASN A 43 3.95 6.42 -16.01
CA ASN A 43 4.01 5.74 -17.29
C ASN A 43 2.81 6.14 -18.15
N GLU A 44 3.07 6.87 -19.22
CA GLU A 44 2.04 7.36 -20.14
C GLU A 44 2.22 6.80 -21.54
N GLY A 45 1.14 6.65 -22.29
CA GLY A 45 1.22 6.19 -23.67
C GLY A 45 -0.14 6.24 -24.39
N LYS A 46 -0.08 6.07 -25.72
CA LYS A 46 -1.29 6.09 -26.57
C LYS A 46 -2.24 4.90 -26.31
N ARG A 47 -1.71 3.82 -25.76
CA ARG A 47 -2.48 2.62 -25.39
C ARG A 47 -2.20 2.33 -23.94
N LYS A 48 -3.24 1.92 -23.20
CA LYS A 48 -3.18 1.53 -21.81
C LYS A 48 -3.62 0.08 -21.66
N LEU A 49 -2.89 -0.68 -20.87
CA LEU A 49 -3.24 -2.05 -20.54
C LEU A 49 -4.14 -2.04 -19.29
N TYR A 50 -5.20 -2.84 -19.32
CA TYR A 50 -6.05 -3.08 -18.17
C TYR A 50 -5.98 -4.55 -17.79
N TYR A 51 -5.44 -4.84 -16.62
CA TYR A 51 -5.40 -6.19 -16.06
C TYR A 51 -6.57 -6.37 -15.09
N ILE A 52 -7.56 -7.15 -15.48
CA ILE A 52 -8.77 -7.37 -14.67
C ILE A 52 -8.64 -8.67 -13.92
N SER A 53 -8.74 -8.61 -12.57
CA SER A 53 -8.70 -9.77 -11.69
C SER A 53 -9.57 -9.54 -10.47
N ALA A 54 -10.18 -10.61 -9.94
CA ALA A 54 -10.88 -10.55 -8.67
C ALA A 54 -9.92 -10.37 -7.48
N GLU A 55 -8.66 -10.77 -7.64
CA GLU A 55 -7.65 -10.74 -6.59
C GLU A 55 -6.34 -10.12 -7.08
N PHE A 56 -5.66 -9.38 -6.17
CA PHE A 56 -4.30 -8.89 -6.31
C PHE A 56 -3.55 -9.08 -5.00
N LEU A 57 -2.80 -10.16 -4.85
CA LEU A 57 -1.99 -10.42 -3.64
C LEU A 57 -0.68 -9.64 -3.72
N ILE A 58 -0.75 -8.35 -3.45
CA ILE A 58 0.38 -7.42 -3.58
C ILE A 58 1.35 -7.46 -2.40
N GLY A 59 0.92 -7.97 -1.23
CA GLY A 59 1.74 -8.00 -0.02
C GLY A 59 1.91 -6.64 0.64
N LYS A 60 2.82 -6.55 1.59
CA LYS A 60 3.23 -5.30 2.24
C LYS A 60 3.98 -4.41 1.24
N LEU A 61 3.75 -3.12 1.28
CA LEU A 61 4.21 -2.18 0.25
C LEU A 61 5.34 -1.26 0.71
N LEU A 62 5.56 -1.07 2.01
CA LEU A 62 6.55 -0.11 2.49
C LEU A 62 7.95 -0.42 1.98
N SER A 63 8.46 -1.61 2.27
CA SER A 63 9.80 -2.03 1.81
C SER A 63 9.91 -2.01 0.29
N ASN A 64 8.90 -2.56 -0.39
CA ASN A 64 8.87 -2.59 -1.85
C ASN A 64 9.00 -1.19 -2.45
N ASN A 65 8.22 -0.24 -1.96
CA ASN A 65 8.25 1.13 -2.45
C ASN A 65 9.55 1.85 -2.09
N LEU A 66 10.09 1.66 -0.87
CA LEU A 66 11.38 2.25 -0.49
C LEU A 66 12.53 1.74 -1.37
N ILE A 67 12.53 0.44 -1.71
CA ILE A 67 13.52 -0.18 -2.60
C ILE A 67 13.36 0.39 -4.02
N ASN A 68 12.16 0.40 -4.56
CA ASN A 68 11.88 0.87 -5.91
C ASN A 68 12.18 2.37 -6.09
N LEU A 69 12.00 3.16 -5.04
CA LEU A 69 12.38 4.58 -5.01
C LEU A 69 13.89 4.82 -4.74
N GLY A 70 14.67 3.76 -4.49
CA GLY A 70 16.10 3.86 -4.19
C GLY A 70 16.42 4.54 -2.86
N ILE A 71 15.48 4.58 -1.91
CA ILE A 71 15.64 5.26 -0.61
C ILE A 71 15.62 4.32 0.60
N TYR A 72 15.64 3.01 0.38
CA TYR A 72 15.59 2.01 1.46
C TYR A 72 16.77 2.15 2.43
N ASP A 73 17.99 2.16 1.91
CA ASP A 73 19.21 2.23 2.72
C ASP A 73 19.31 3.56 3.47
N GLU A 74 19.01 4.69 2.81
CA GLU A 74 18.97 6.00 3.46
C GLU A 74 17.95 6.00 4.60
N THR A 75 16.77 5.40 4.40
CA THR A 75 15.73 5.28 5.43
C THR A 75 16.23 4.47 6.62
N ALA A 76 16.83 3.31 6.35
CA ALA A 76 17.37 2.44 7.39
C ALA A 76 18.47 3.14 8.22
N GLU A 77 19.37 3.88 7.56
CA GLU A 77 20.43 4.63 8.25
C GLU A 77 19.89 5.76 9.11
N VAL A 78 18.90 6.53 8.60
CA VAL A 78 18.25 7.59 9.37
C VAL A 78 17.58 7.01 10.62
N LEU A 79 16.82 5.96 10.47
CA LEU A 79 16.13 5.30 11.59
C LEU A 79 17.12 4.78 12.63
N LYS A 80 18.20 4.15 12.18
CA LYS A 80 19.26 3.62 13.06
C LYS A 80 19.95 4.70 13.90
N LYS A 81 20.18 5.89 13.35
CA LYS A 81 20.73 7.05 14.08
C LYS A 81 19.85 7.45 15.27
N HIS A 82 18.55 7.24 15.16
CA HIS A 82 17.56 7.56 16.20
C HIS A 82 17.13 6.34 17.02
N GLY A 83 17.91 5.24 16.97
CA GLY A 83 17.65 4.03 17.77
C GLY A 83 16.44 3.22 17.30
N LYS A 84 16.02 3.36 16.03
CA LYS A 84 14.92 2.63 15.41
C LYS A 84 15.43 1.55 14.45
N ASN A 85 14.62 0.52 14.24
CA ASN A 85 14.90 -0.56 13.30
C ASN A 85 13.82 -0.61 12.23
N LEU A 86 14.22 -0.42 10.96
CA LEU A 86 13.29 -0.43 9.84
C LEU A 86 12.51 -1.76 9.76
N ALA A 87 13.16 -2.90 9.96
CA ALA A 87 12.50 -4.22 9.91
C ALA A 87 11.38 -4.37 10.95
N GLU A 88 11.56 -3.81 12.16
CA GLU A 88 10.51 -3.82 13.18
C GLU A 88 9.34 -2.88 12.83
N ILE A 89 9.63 -1.79 12.11
CA ILE A 89 8.61 -0.85 11.64
C ILE A 89 7.81 -1.47 10.49
N GLU A 90 8.44 -2.21 9.58
CA GLU A 90 7.79 -2.95 8.50
C GLU A 90 6.82 -4.02 9.01
N GLU A 91 7.09 -4.62 10.19
CA GLU A 91 6.16 -5.59 10.79
C GLU A 91 4.83 -4.98 11.24
N VAL A 92 4.81 -3.69 11.52
CA VAL A 92 3.57 -2.98 11.92
C VAL A 92 2.61 -2.79 10.75
N GLU A 93 3.11 -2.83 9.51
CA GLU A 93 2.30 -2.57 8.31
C GLU A 93 1.14 -3.56 8.19
N PRO A 94 -0.12 -3.07 8.10
CA PRO A 94 -1.25 -3.91 7.76
C PRO A 94 -1.14 -4.39 6.30
N GLU A 95 -1.15 -5.69 6.08
CA GLU A 95 -1.13 -6.23 4.72
C GLU A 95 -2.44 -5.94 3.99
N PRO A 96 -2.41 -5.36 2.77
CA PRO A 96 -3.59 -5.14 1.97
C PRO A 96 -4.32 -6.45 1.64
N SER A 97 -5.57 -6.57 2.05
CA SER A 97 -6.41 -7.75 1.84
C SER A 97 -7.10 -7.74 0.47
N LEU A 98 -6.30 -7.76 -0.60
CA LEU A 98 -6.79 -7.74 -1.99
C LEU A 98 -6.66 -9.09 -2.69
N GLY A 99 -6.09 -10.09 -2.06
CA GLY A 99 -5.92 -11.43 -2.60
C GLY A 99 -5.35 -12.41 -1.58
N ASN A 100 -5.48 -13.70 -1.82
CA ASN A 100 -5.02 -14.73 -0.88
C ASN A 100 -4.40 -15.97 -1.52
N GLY A 101 -4.32 -16.06 -2.82
CA GLY A 101 -3.84 -17.26 -3.51
C GLY A 101 -3.10 -17.01 -4.80
N GLY A 102 -2.88 -18.07 -5.56
CA GLY A 102 -2.10 -18.07 -6.80
C GLY A 102 -2.63 -17.12 -7.86
N LEU A 103 -3.96 -17.01 -8.00
CA LEU A 103 -4.60 -16.06 -8.91
C LEU A 103 -4.18 -14.61 -8.59
N GLY A 104 -4.33 -14.23 -7.32
CA GLY A 104 -3.98 -12.90 -6.86
C GLY A 104 -2.47 -12.63 -6.93
N ARG A 105 -1.63 -13.63 -6.64
CA ARG A 105 -0.17 -13.46 -6.75
C ARG A 105 0.29 -13.31 -8.19
N LEU A 106 -0.28 -14.07 -9.13
CA LEU A 106 0.01 -13.92 -10.54
C LEU A 106 -0.35 -12.51 -11.04
N ALA A 107 -1.51 -12.01 -10.68
CA ALA A 107 -1.96 -10.66 -11.02
C ALA A 107 -1.00 -9.59 -10.46
N ALA A 108 -0.57 -9.72 -9.21
CA ALA A 108 0.41 -8.83 -8.59
C ALA A 108 1.75 -8.82 -9.33
N CYS A 109 2.28 -9.99 -9.71
CA CYS A 109 3.52 -10.11 -10.48
C CYS A 109 3.41 -9.44 -11.86
N PHE A 110 2.25 -9.53 -12.51
CA PHE A 110 2.05 -8.83 -13.78
C PHE A 110 1.99 -7.31 -13.61
N LEU A 111 1.37 -6.80 -12.55
CA LEU A 111 1.37 -5.34 -12.27
C LEU A 111 2.78 -4.83 -12.01
N ASP A 112 3.58 -5.55 -11.22
CA ASP A 112 4.97 -5.23 -10.98
C ASP A 112 5.78 -5.20 -12.29
N SER A 113 5.58 -6.20 -13.16
CA SER A 113 6.22 -6.25 -14.48
C SER A 113 5.79 -5.09 -15.39
N ILE A 114 4.51 -4.73 -15.40
CA ILE A 114 3.98 -3.60 -16.17
C ILE A 114 4.65 -2.29 -15.73
N ALA A 115 4.72 -2.06 -14.40
CA ALA A 115 5.37 -0.89 -13.84
C ALA A 115 6.86 -0.85 -14.16
N THR A 116 7.58 -1.95 -13.94
CA THR A 116 9.03 -2.07 -14.19
C THR A 116 9.40 -1.90 -15.67
N LEU A 117 8.56 -2.34 -16.58
CA LEU A 117 8.77 -2.16 -18.03
C LEU A 117 8.37 -0.77 -18.54
N GLY A 118 7.93 0.13 -17.68
CA GLY A 118 7.50 1.46 -18.07
C GLY A 118 6.22 1.48 -18.93
N LEU A 119 5.39 0.44 -18.83
CA LEU A 119 4.16 0.35 -19.60
C LEU A 119 3.00 1.06 -18.87
N PRO A 120 2.19 1.86 -19.60
CA PRO A 120 0.96 2.40 -19.00
C PRO A 120 -0.06 1.29 -18.79
N GLY A 121 -0.43 1.04 -17.55
CA GLY A 121 -1.38 -0.02 -17.20
C GLY A 121 -2.00 0.13 -15.84
N ASP A 122 -3.21 -0.39 -15.69
CA ASP A 122 -3.94 -0.46 -14.43
C ASP A 122 -4.37 -1.89 -14.12
N GLY A 123 -4.29 -2.26 -12.85
CA GLY A 123 -5.01 -3.39 -12.29
C GLY A 123 -6.41 -2.98 -11.87
N ILE A 124 -7.42 -3.71 -12.28
CA ILE A 124 -8.81 -3.47 -11.90
C ILE A 124 -9.34 -4.68 -11.15
N GLY A 125 -9.74 -4.49 -9.91
CA GLY A 125 -10.19 -5.56 -9.03
C GLY A 125 -11.20 -5.10 -7.99
N LEU A 126 -11.46 -5.98 -7.03
CA LEU A 126 -12.37 -5.74 -5.94
C LEU A 126 -11.60 -5.28 -4.70
N ASN A 127 -12.19 -4.36 -3.97
CA ASN A 127 -11.69 -3.91 -2.68
C ASN A 127 -12.47 -4.63 -1.58
N TYR A 128 -11.82 -5.57 -0.89
CA TYR A 128 -12.41 -6.33 0.21
C TYR A 128 -12.32 -5.52 1.51
N HIS A 129 -13.26 -4.60 1.72
CA HIS A 129 -13.24 -3.63 2.83
C HIS A 129 -13.04 -4.25 4.20
N MET A 130 -13.66 -5.40 4.48
CA MET A 130 -13.53 -6.11 5.77
C MET A 130 -12.35 -7.09 5.79
N GLY A 131 -11.47 -7.02 4.80
CA GLY A 131 -10.37 -7.95 4.63
C GLY A 131 -10.82 -9.35 4.23
N LEU A 132 -9.86 -10.27 4.22
CA LEU A 132 -10.10 -11.69 3.97
C LEU A 132 -10.24 -12.46 5.29
N PHE A 133 -10.70 -11.79 6.34
CA PHE A 133 -10.85 -12.23 7.72
C PHE A 133 -9.52 -12.52 8.44
N LYS A 134 -9.45 -12.09 9.68
CA LYS A 134 -8.37 -12.45 10.59
C LYS A 134 -8.71 -13.78 11.24
N GLN A 135 -7.84 -14.78 11.07
CA GLN A 135 -7.98 -16.07 11.74
C GLN A 135 -7.60 -15.93 13.21
N VAL A 136 -8.46 -16.37 14.10
CA VAL A 136 -8.26 -16.39 15.54
C VAL A 136 -8.63 -17.74 16.12
N PHE A 137 -8.21 -18.01 17.35
CA PHE A 137 -8.63 -19.19 18.09
C PHE A 137 -9.44 -18.77 19.30
N THR A 138 -10.69 -19.27 19.37
CA THR A 138 -11.61 -19.06 20.48
C THR A 138 -12.05 -20.43 21.02
N ASP A 139 -11.87 -20.70 22.30
CA ASP A 139 -12.21 -21.97 22.94
C ASP A 139 -11.64 -23.20 22.20
N HIS A 140 -10.37 -23.13 21.81
CA HIS A 140 -9.64 -24.17 21.04
C HIS A 140 -10.23 -24.46 19.64
N LYS A 141 -11.04 -23.58 19.09
CA LYS A 141 -11.59 -23.67 17.74
C LYS A 141 -11.12 -22.49 16.91
N GLN A 142 -10.87 -22.76 15.64
CA GLN A 142 -10.62 -21.69 14.68
C GLN A 142 -11.90 -20.87 14.46
N ASP A 143 -11.73 -19.56 14.44
CA ASP A 143 -12.81 -18.59 14.24
C ASP A 143 -12.30 -17.45 13.35
N GLU A 144 -13.20 -16.70 12.73
CA GLU A 144 -12.89 -15.60 11.81
C GLU A 144 -13.41 -14.28 12.35
N GLN A 145 -12.55 -13.28 12.35
CA GLN A 145 -12.90 -11.91 12.71
C GLN A 145 -12.72 -10.97 11.50
N LYS A 146 -13.50 -9.90 11.50
CA LYS A 146 -13.31 -8.82 10.54
C LYS A 146 -11.88 -8.29 10.67
N ASN A 147 -11.23 -8.05 9.54
CA ASN A 147 -9.89 -7.49 9.47
C ASN A 147 -9.92 -6.24 8.56
N PRO A 148 -10.51 -5.13 9.03
CA PRO A 148 -10.51 -3.89 8.25
C PRO A 148 -9.05 -3.42 8.12
N TRP A 149 -8.57 -3.37 6.89
CA TRP A 149 -7.22 -2.93 6.55
C TRP A 149 -7.21 -1.56 5.88
N ILE A 150 -8.40 -1.08 5.48
CA ILE A 150 -8.61 0.23 4.90
C ILE A 150 -8.88 1.19 6.03
N GLU A 151 -7.83 1.83 6.47
CA GLU A 151 -7.89 2.86 7.48
C GLU A 151 -7.69 4.25 6.86
N LYS A 152 -7.88 5.29 7.66
CA LYS A 152 -7.72 6.68 7.24
C LYS A 152 -6.36 6.95 6.59
N ASP A 153 -5.31 6.36 7.13
CA ASP A 153 -3.94 6.44 6.60
C ASP A 153 -3.52 5.07 6.06
N SER A 154 -3.79 4.79 4.79
CA SER A 154 -3.42 3.56 4.10
C SER A 154 -2.76 3.86 2.75
N TRP A 155 -2.31 2.82 2.05
CA TRP A 155 -1.80 2.95 0.68
C TRP A 155 -2.88 3.36 -0.32
N LEU A 156 -4.15 3.20 0.03
CA LEU A 156 -5.27 3.63 -0.83
C LEU A 156 -5.32 5.14 -0.98
N ASN A 157 -5.59 5.58 -2.19
CA ASN A 157 -5.94 6.95 -2.53
C ASN A 157 -7.42 6.97 -2.90
N ASP A 158 -8.23 7.73 -2.16
CA ASP A 158 -9.63 7.95 -2.54
C ASP A 158 -9.68 8.82 -3.80
N THR A 159 -10.30 8.32 -4.85
CA THR A 159 -10.43 9.05 -6.11
C THR A 159 -11.61 10.03 -6.11
N GLY A 160 -12.49 9.96 -5.13
CA GLY A 160 -13.75 10.68 -5.08
C GLY A 160 -14.79 10.21 -6.12
N ILE A 161 -14.47 9.18 -6.90
CA ILE A 161 -15.34 8.63 -7.92
C ILE A 161 -16.21 7.54 -7.34
N SER A 162 -17.49 7.57 -7.62
CA SER A 162 -18.44 6.53 -7.23
C SER A 162 -19.42 6.20 -8.35
N PHE A 163 -19.87 4.96 -8.38
CA PHE A 163 -20.85 4.45 -9.34
C PHE A 163 -21.99 3.77 -8.61
N GLU A 164 -23.19 3.91 -9.13
CA GLU A 164 -24.33 3.11 -8.72
C GLU A 164 -24.35 1.81 -9.53
N VAL A 165 -24.30 0.69 -8.82
CA VAL A 165 -24.33 -0.65 -9.41
C VAL A 165 -25.69 -1.27 -9.16
N PRO A 166 -26.56 -1.37 -10.18
CA PRO A 166 -27.87 -1.97 -10.04
C PRO A 166 -27.78 -3.49 -9.99
N PHE A 167 -28.48 -4.09 -9.05
CA PHE A 167 -28.78 -5.51 -8.97
C PHE A 167 -30.28 -5.70 -9.27
N LYS A 168 -30.73 -6.96 -9.28
CA LYS A 168 -32.12 -7.26 -9.59
C LYS A 168 -33.13 -6.53 -8.71
N ASP A 169 -32.88 -6.52 -7.39
CA ASP A 169 -33.85 -6.04 -6.40
C ASP A 169 -33.31 -4.86 -5.55
N PHE A 170 -32.08 -4.41 -5.77
CA PHE A 170 -31.45 -3.30 -5.05
C PHE A 170 -30.30 -2.69 -5.87
N SER A 171 -29.80 -1.54 -5.43
CA SER A 171 -28.57 -0.93 -5.96
C SER A 171 -27.57 -0.71 -4.85
N LEU A 172 -26.28 -0.79 -5.19
CA LEU A 172 -25.17 -0.47 -4.30
C LEU A 172 -24.33 0.64 -4.89
N ARG A 173 -23.82 1.53 -4.05
CA ARG A 173 -22.84 2.54 -4.48
C ARG A 173 -21.44 1.98 -4.29
N SER A 174 -20.71 1.84 -5.39
CA SER A 174 -19.30 1.45 -5.41
C SER A 174 -18.42 2.69 -5.38
N HIS A 175 -17.36 2.69 -4.56
CA HIS A 175 -16.34 3.73 -4.50
C HIS A 175 -15.05 3.21 -5.12
N LEU A 176 -14.37 4.06 -5.89
CA LEU A 176 -13.12 3.76 -6.54
C LEU A 176 -11.95 4.28 -5.70
N TYR A 177 -11.01 3.39 -5.43
CA TYR A 177 -9.74 3.68 -4.78
C TYR A 177 -8.59 3.25 -5.67
N ASP A 178 -7.49 4.00 -5.62
CA ASP A 178 -6.26 3.66 -6.34
C ASP A 178 -5.14 3.32 -5.37
N ILE A 179 -4.26 2.41 -5.78
CA ILE A 179 -2.94 2.18 -5.18
C ILE A 179 -1.90 2.37 -6.28
N ASP A 180 -0.95 3.25 -6.05
CA ASP A 180 0.16 3.44 -6.97
C ASP A 180 1.14 2.26 -6.87
N VAL A 181 1.49 1.66 -8.00
CA VAL A 181 2.47 0.57 -8.11
C VAL A 181 3.77 1.13 -8.67
N THR A 182 4.85 1.00 -7.91
CA THR A 182 6.19 1.43 -8.32
C THR A 182 6.91 0.34 -9.10
N GLY A 183 7.66 0.72 -10.13
CA GLY A 183 8.56 -0.17 -10.85
C GLY A 183 9.93 -0.26 -10.18
N TYR A 184 10.63 -1.39 -10.40
CA TYR A 184 12.00 -1.57 -9.94
C TYR A 184 12.99 -0.83 -10.84
N GLU A 185 14.10 -0.37 -10.28
CA GLU A 185 15.12 0.39 -11.01
C GLU A 185 15.77 -0.41 -12.13
N GLY A 186 15.88 0.23 -13.25
CA GLY A 186 16.24 -0.34 -14.55
C GLY A 186 15.13 0.01 -15.51
N GLY A 187 13.96 0.10 -15.00
CA GLY A 187 12.86 0.84 -15.56
C GLY A 187 12.76 2.20 -14.84
N SER A 188 12.56 3.26 -15.55
CA SER A 188 12.21 4.56 -14.99
C SER A 188 11.01 4.39 -14.04
N ASN A 189 11.19 4.82 -12.82
CA ASN A 189 10.10 4.97 -11.86
C ASN A 189 9.02 5.89 -12.41
#